data_46158155c7262d6e1ddecc7d47c00ee0
#
_entry.id   46158155c7262d6e1ddecc7d47c00ee0
#
_cell.length_a   1.000
_cell.length_b   1.000
_cell.length_c   1.000
_cell.angle_alpha   90.00
_cell.angle_beta   90.00
_cell.angle_gamma   90.00
#
_symmetry.space_group_name_H-M   'P 1'
#
loop_
_entity.id
_entity.type
_entity.pdbx_description
1 polymer ?
#
loop_
_entity_poly.entity_id
_entity_poly.type
_entity_poly.pdbx_seq_one_letter_code
_entity_poly.pdbx_strand_id
1 'polypeptide(L)'
;MLEIGSIIDGKYKILNKIGQGGMSVVYLAMNERANKQWAIKEVRKDGTKDYEVVKQGLIAETDILKRLNHPHLPSIIDVIDCDDTFLIVMDYIEGRTLDHWLKKEGAQPQERVVEWAKQLCDVLGYLHSRKPPIIYRDLKPSNVMLKPDGKIMIIDFGTAREFKEQSIEDTKCLGTQGYAAPEQYGGHGQTDARTDIYNLGAT
;
A
#
# COMPACT_ATOMS: atom_id res chain seq x y z
N MET A 1 19.62 7.22 -1.17
CA MET A 1 18.90 6.58 -2.32
C MET A 1 19.75 5.43 -2.80
N LEU A 2 19.12 4.28 -2.97
CA LEU A 2 19.81 3.13 -3.55
C LEU A 2 20.29 3.48 -4.96
N GLU A 3 21.51 3.04 -5.29
CA GLU A 3 22.08 3.26 -6.62
C GLU A 3 21.63 2.18 -7.59
N ILE A 4 21.28 2.58 -8.83
CA ILE A 4 20.95 1.64 -9.90
C ILE A 4 22.18 0.78 -10.19
N GLY A 5 21.99 -0.54 -10.27
CA GLY A 5 23.07 -1.53 -10.42
C GLY A 5 23.67 -2.04 -9.11
N SER A 6 23.42 -1.39 -7.97
CA SER A 6 23.89 -1.89 -6.68
C SER A 6 23.16 -3.19 -6.28
N ILE A 7 23.83 -3.99 -5.44
CA ILE A 7 23.29 -5.25 -4.93
C ILE A 7 23.02 -5.07 -3.43
N ILE A 8 21.77 -5.26 -3.02
CA ILE A 8 21.34 -5.17 -1.64
C ILE A 8 21.28 -6.58 -1.05
N ASP A 9 21.81 -6.73 0.17
CA ASP A 9 21.88 -8.00 0.93
C ASP A 9 22.42 -9.18 0.11
N GLY A 10 23.34 -8.90 -0.84
CA GLY A 10 23.92 -9.92 -1.73
C GLY A 10 22.93 -10.65 -2.64
N LYS A 11 21.68 -10.18 -2.74
CA LYS A 11 20.57 -10.88 -3.42
C LYS A 11 19.84 -10.01 -4.45
N TYR A 12 19.63 -8.71 -4.16
CA TYR A 12 18.70 -7.88 -4.91
C TYR A 12 19.45 -6.80 -5.69
N LYS A 13 19.57 -6.96 -7.00
CA LYS A 13 20.17 -5.97 -7.88
C LYS A 13 19.14 -4.90 -8.24
N ILE A 14 19.44 -3.66 -7.93
CA ILE A 14 18.54 -2.52 -8.23
C ILE A 14 18.58 -2.25 -9.73
N LEU A 15 17.40 -2.31 -10.37
CA LEU A 15 17.27 -2.07 -11.80
C LEU A 15 16.86 -0.65 -12.13
N ASN A 16 15.75 -0.20 -11.52
CA ASN A 16 15.15 1.11 -11.79
C ASN A 16 14.42 1.64 -10.56
N LYS A 17 14.25 2.96 -10.49
CA LYS A 17 13.28 3.60 -9.63
C LYS A 17 11.90 3.56 -10.30
N ILE A 18 10.89 3.05 -9.60
CA ILE A 18 9.52 2.88 -10.14
C ILE A 18 8.47 3.71 -9.43
N GLY A 19 8.80 4.29 -8.25
CA GLY A 19 7.91 5.18 -7.51
C GLY A 19 8.66 6.07 -6.53
N GLN A 20 8.04 7.18 -6.16
CA GLN A 20 8.53 8.06 -5.10
C GLN A 20 7.33 8.67 -4.37
N GLY A 21 7.30 8.49 -3.06
CA GLY A 21 6.43 9.20 -2.13
C GLY A 21 7.16 10.32 -1.40
N GLY A 22 6.51 10.96 -0.45
CA GLY A 22 7.10 12.04 0.34
C GLY A 22 8.36 11.64 1.11
N MET A 23 8.39 10.42 1.68
CA MET A 23 9.48 9.94 2.55
C MET A 23 9.99 8.55 2.15
N SER A 24 9.50 7.98 1.05
CA SER A 24 9.90 6.67 0.58
C SER A 24 10.13 6.65 -0.93
N VAL A 25 11.03 5.79 -1.36
CA VAL A 25 11.29 5.53 -2.77
C VAL A 25 11.09 4.04 -3.03
N VAL A 26 10.46 3.71 -4.15
CA VAL A 26 10.24 2.31 -4.56
C VAL A 26 11.08 2.00 -5.78
N TYR A 27 11.81 0.91 -5.71
CA TYR A 27 12.68 0.41 -6.78
C TYR A 27 12.20 -0.92 -7.30
N LEU A 28 12.43 -1.14 -8.60
CA LEU A 28 12.42 -2.47 -9.19
C LEU A 28 13.78 -3.11 -8.94
N ALA A 29 13.78 -4.32 -8.42
CA ALA A 29 15.00 -5.10 -8.20
C ALA A 29 14.86 -6.50 -8.81
N MET A 30 16.00 -7.10 -9.16
CA MET A 30 16.10 -8.47 -9.65
C MET A 30 16.87 -9.32 -8.63
N ASN A 31 16.29 -10.44 -8.24
CA ASN A 31 17.05 -11.51 -7.63
C ASN A 31 17.51 -12.46 -8.76
N GLU A 32 18.79 -12.36 -9.15
CA GLU A 32 19.33 -13.12 -10.28
C GLU A 32 19.32 -14.64 -10.01
N ARG A 33 19.48 -15.06 -8.74
CA ARG A 33 19.44 -16.49 -8.37
C ARG A 33 18.04 -17.09 -8.47
N ALA A 34 17.02 -16.31 -8.09
CA ALA A 34 15.63 -16.73 -8.16
C ALA A 34 15.01 -16.43 -9.54
N ASN A 35 15.71 -15.70 -10.41
CA ASN A 35 15.22 -15.16 -11.69
C ASN A 35 13.85 -14.48 -11.54
N LYS A 36 13.71 -13.66 -10.46
CA LYS A 36 12.44 -13.03 -10.12
C LYS A 36 12.64 -11.55 -9.78
N GLN A 37 11.71 -10.73 -10.25
CA GLN A 37 11.64 -9.31 -9.94
C GLN A 37 10.86 -9.05 -8.66
N TRP A 38 11.31 -8.03 -7.90
CA TRP A 38 10.74 -7.59 -6.64
C TRP A 38 10.63 -6.07 -6.60
N ALA A 39 9.71 -5.56 -5.81
CA ALA A 39 9.67 -4.16 -5.44
C ALA A 39 10.40 -3.97 -4.10
N ILE A 40 11.27 -2.96 -4.01
CA ILE A 40 11.95 -2.58 -2.77
C ILE A 40 11.52 -1.17 -2.39
N LYS A 41 10.82 -1.03 -1.26
CA LYS A 41 10.44 0.26 -0.68
C LYS A 41 11.53 0.68 0.30
N GLU A 42 12.20 1.80 -0.01
CA GLU A 42 13.28 2.39 0.81
C GLU A 42 12.73 3.56 1.62
N VAL A 43 13.03 3.58 2.92
CA VAL A 43 12.95 4.76 3.78
C VAL A 43 14.31 5.05 4.36
N ARG A 44 14.73 6.31 4.29
CA ARG A 44 16.07 6.76 4.66
C ARG A 44 16.05 7.68 5.86
N LYS A 45 17.10 7.59 6.64
CA LYS A 45 17.47 8.56 7.65
C LYS A 45 18.13 9.75 6.95
N ASP A 46 17.35 10.76 6.63
CA ASP A 46 17.82 11.98 5.96
C ASP A 46 18.19 13.10 6.94
N GLY A 47 18.34 12.77 8.23
CA GLY A 47 18.65 13.72 9.30
C GLY A 47 17.44 14.51 9.80
N THR A 48 16.24 14.27 9.27
CA THR A 48 15.01 14.90 9.78
C THR A 48 14.55 14.22 11.06
N LYS A 49 13.91 14.99 11.97
CA LYS A 49 13.34 14.47 13.22
C LYS A 49 12.22 13.44 13.02
N ASP A 50 11.74 13.29 11.77
CA ASP A 50 10.59 12.47 11.44
C ASP A 50 10.96 11.04 11.00
N TYR A 51 12.27 10.70 10.86
CA TYR A 51 12.69 9.37 10.40
C TYR A 51 12.14 8.24 11.27
N GLU A 52 12.26 8.36 12.60
CA GLU A 52 11.76 7.32 13.52
C GLU A 52 10.24 7.15 13.42
N VAL A 53 9.50 8.25 13.24
CA VAL A 53 8.04 8.19 13.05
C VAL A 53 7.68 7.48 11.74
N VAL A 54 8.41 7.77 10.66
CA VAL A 54 8.20 7.12 9.35
C VAL A 54 8.60 5.65 9.40
N LYS A 55 9.74 5.33 10.03
CA LYS A 55 10.19 3.95 10.24
C LYS A 55 9.16 3.16 11.05
N GLN A 56 8.64 3.70 12.15
CA GLN A 56 7.59 3.05 12.94
C GLN A 56 6.30 2.82 12.14
N GLY A 57 5.91 3.79 11.31
CA GLY A 57 4.78 3.63 10.39
C GLY A 57 4.96 2.48 9.41
N LEU A 58 6.16 2.34 8.85
CA LEU A 58 6.51 1.24 7.93
C LEU A 58 6.60 -0.12 8.62
N ILE A 59 7.12 -0.17 9.83
CA ILE A 59 7.11 -1.40 10.63
C ILE A 59 5.66 -1.84 10.85
N ALA A 60 4.78 -0.94 11.24
CA ALA A 60 3.36 -1.24 11.43
C ALA A 60 2.68 -1.70 10.13
N GLU A 61 2.94 -1.04 8.99
CA GLU A 61 2.49 -1.46 7.66
C GLU A 61 2.96 -2.89 7.34
N THR A 62 4.26 -3.14 7.56
CA THR A 62 4.88 -4.43 7.30
C THR A 62 4.30 -5.54 8.19
N ASP A 63 4.07 -5.26 9.46
CA ASP A 63 3.51 -6.22 10.41
C ASP A 63 2.05 -6.58 10.10
N ILE A 64 1.29 -5.66 9.54
CA ILE A 64 -0.04 -5.96 9.00
C ILE A 64 0.10 -6.86 7.77
N LEU A 65 0.88 -6.45 6.76
CA LEU A 65 1.00 -7.17 5.49
C LEU A 65 1.57 -8.58 5.65
N LYS A 66 2.53 -8.79 6.55
CA LYS A 66 3.12 -10.14 6.82
C LYS A 66 2.10 -11.19 7.24
N ARG A 67 0.97 -10.75 7.84
CA ARG A 67 -0.10 -11.63 8.33
C ARG A 67 -1.22 -11.84 7.32
N LEU A 68 -1.14 -11.18 6.16
CA LEU A 68 -2.16 -11.23 5.13
C LEU A 68 -1.72 -12.12 3.97
N ASN A 69 -2.67 -12.89 3.46
CA ASN A 69 -2.49 -13.70 2.25
C ASN A 69 -3.79 -13.64 1.44
N HIS A 70 -3.78 -12.89 0.36
CA HIS A 70 -4.94 -12.70 -0.51
C HIS A 70 -4.50 -12.40 -1.94
N PRO A 71 -5.22 -12.89 -3.00
CA PRO A 71 -4.84 -12.69 -4.39
C PRO A 71 -4.72 -11.23 -4.84
N HIS A 72 -5.37 -10.32 -4.13
CA HIS A 72 -5.40 -8.88 -4.42
C HIS A 72 -4.50 -8.04 -3.49
N LEU A 73 -3.58 -8.70 -2.76
CA LEU A 73 -2.61 -8.06 -1.86
C LEU A 73 -1.18 -8.47 -2.22
N PRO A 74 -0.19 -7.57 -2.12
CA PRO A 74 1.21 -7.93 -2.26
C PRO A 74 1.69 -8.72 -1.05
N SER A 75 2.60 -9.67 -1.27
CA SER A 75 3.29 -10.38 -0.19
C SER A 75 4.58 -9.67 0.18
N ILE A 76 4.87 -9.58 1.48
CA ILE A 76 6.19 -9.20 1.97
C ILE A 76 7.11 -10.41 1.88
N ILE A 77 8.29 -10.21 1.31
CA ILE A 77 9.27 -11.27 1.06
C ILE A 77 10.43 -11.17 2.04
N ASP A 78 10.88 -9.93 2.30
CA ASP A 78 12.03 -9.70 3.18
C ASP A 78 11.94 -8.29 3.79
N VAL A 79 12.61 -8.10 4.92
CA VAL A 79 12.76 -6.81 5.59
C VAL A 79 14.21 -6.66 5.98
N ILE A 80 14.86 -5.60 5.50
CA ILE A 80 16.26 -5.33 5.73
C ILE A 80 16.36 -4.02 6.52
N ASP A 81 16.74 -4.13 7.79
CA ASP A 81 16.95 -2.99 8.69
C ASP A 81 18.45 -2.72 8.77
N CYS A 82 18.87 -1.62 8.18
CA CYS A 82 20.25 -1.12 8.22
C CYS A 82 20.29 0.18 9.04
N ASP A 83 21.48 0.55 9.54
CA ASP A 83 21.68 1.72 10.41
C ASP A 83 21.05 3.02 9.86
N ASP A 84 21.17 3.23 8.54
CA ASP A 84 20.72 4.45 7.86
C ASP A 84 19.51 4.26 6.94
N THR A 85 18.99 3.04 6.77
CA THR A 85 17.90 2.73 5.86
C THR A 85 17.03 1.57 6.37
N PHE A 86 15.74 1.66 6.09
CA PHE A 86 14.81 0.56 6.29
C PHE A 86 14.21 0.16 4.94
N LEU A 87 14.37 -1.11 4.57
CA LEU A 87 13.95 -1.63 3.27
C LEU A 87 12.90 -2.72 3.44
N ILE A 88 11.84 -2.64 2.65
CA ILE A 88 10.82 -3.69 2.54
C ILE A 88 10.89 -4.27 1.14
N VAL A 89 11.13 -5.58 1.04
CA VAL A 89 11.10 -6.32 -0.21
C VAL A 89 9.73 -6.99 -0.34
N MET A 90 9.03 -6.73 -1.43
CA MET A 90 7.68 -7.22 -1.67
C MET A 90 7.47 -7.63 -3.13
N ASP A 91 6.34 -8.26 -3.41
CA ASP A 91 5.96 -8.59 -4.78
C ASP A 91 6.03 -7.36 -5.69
N TYR A 92 6.71 -7.50 -6.82
CA TYR A 92 6.60 -6.55 -7.91
C TYR A 92 5.29 -6.79 -8.65
N ILE A 93 4.46 -5.75 -8.72
CA ILE A 93 3.17 -5.81 -9.41
C ILE A 93 3.35 -5.17 -10.78
N GLU A 94 3.36 -6.01 -11.82
CA GLU A 94 3.32 -5.52 -13.19
C GLU A 94 1.96 -4.89 -13.48
N GLY A 95 1.97 -3.66 -14.03
CA GLY A 95 0.75 -2.95 -14.36
C GLY A 95 0.85 -1.45 -14.13
N ARG A 96 -0.31 -0.80 -14.08
CA ARG A 96 -0.45 0.63 -13.82
C ARG A 96 -1.62 0.86 -12.86
N THR A 97 -1.57 1.97 -12.14
CA THR A 97 -2.66 2.35 -11.23
C THR A 97 -3.94 2.69 -12.00
N LEU A 98 -5.09 2.54 -11.36
CA LEU A 98 -6.37 3.00 -11.94
C LEU A 98 -6.34 4.51 -12.22
N ASP A 99 -5.66 5.31 -11.37
CA ASP A 99 -5.46 6.74 -11.62
C ASP A 99 -4.74 7.01 -12.95
N HIS A 100 -3.71 6.20 -13.28
CA HIS A 100 -3.03 6.29 -14.57
C HIS A 100 -3.99 6.02 -15.74
N TRP A 101 -4.83 4.98 -15.63
CA TRP A 101 -5.79 4.62 -16.67
C TRP A 101 -6.88 5.68 -16.83
N LEU A 102 -7.42 6.19 -15.72
CA LEU A 102 -8.41 7.27 -15.75
C LEU A 102 -7.87 8.55 -16.41
N LYS A 103 -6.61 8.91 -16.12
CA LYS A 103 -5.97 10.08 -16.76
C LYS A 103 -5.71 9.87 -18.24
N LYS A 104 -5.41 8.65 -18.67
CA LYS A 104 -5.06 8.31 -20.04
C LYS A 104 -6.30 8.07 -20.92
N GLU A 105 -7.29 7.38 -20.40
CA GLU A 105 -8.44 6.86 -21.17
C GLU A 105 -9.77 7.49 -20.75
N GLY A 106 -9.80 8.25 -19.63
CA GLY A 106 -11.02 8.81 -19.08
C GLY A 106 -11.93 7.78 -18.40
N ALA A 107 -13.23 8.06 -18.40
CA ALA A 107 -14.23 7.19 -17.78
C ALA A 107 -14.23 5.80 -18.39
N GLN A 108 -14.31 4.78 -17.56
CA GLN A 108 -14.26 3.38 -17.97
C GLN A 108 -15.67 2.80 -18.16
N PRO A 109 -15.84 1.78 -19.04
CA PRO A 109 -17.12 1.09 -19.21
C PRO A 109 -17.64 0.51 -17.91
N GLN A 110 -18.96 0.58 -17.68
CA GLN A 110 -19.61 0.13 -16.46
C GLN A 110 -19.25 -1.32 -16.10
N GLU A 111 -19.22 -2.21 -17.09
CA GLU A 111 -18.92 -3.64 -16.87
C GLU A 111 -17.52 -3.83 -16.29
N ARG A 112 -16.55 -3.05 -16.77
CA ARG A 112 -15.17 -3.08 -16.26
C ARG A 112 -15.09 -2.55 -14.83
N VAL A 113 -15.76 -1.44 -14.56
CA VAL A 113 -15.79 -0.84 -13.20
C VAL A 113 -16.47 -1.79 -12.21
N VAL A 114 -17.55 -2.43 -12.58
CA VAL A 114 -18.23 -3.43 -11.74
C VAL A 114 -17.32 -4.63 -11.45
N GLU A 115 -16.55 -5.09 -12.42
CA GLU A 115 -15.63 -6.20 -12.21
C GLU A 115 -14.50 -5.84 -11.26
N TRP A 116 -13.94 -4.64 -11.37
CA TRP A 116 -12.97 -4.13 -10.41
C TRP A 116 -13.55 -3.95 -9.02
N ALA A 117 -14.76 -3.39 -8.92
CA ALA A 117 -15.45 -3.20 -7.65
C ALA A 117 -15.71 -4.53 -6.92
N LYS A 118 -16.07 -5.61 -7.63
CA LYS A 118 -16.22 -6.95 -7.03
C LYS A 118 -14.90 -7.44 -6.42
N GLN A 119 -13.78 -7.28 -7.13
CA GLN A 119 -12.47 -7.66 -6.62
C GLN A 119 -12.06 -6.82 -5.41
N LEU A 120 -12.39 -5.50 -5.42
CA LEU A 120 -12.16 -4.61 -4.26
C LEU A 120 -13.04 -5.03 -3.06
N CYS A 121 -14.31 -5.36 -3.28
CA CYS A 121 -15.17 -5.89 -2.22
C CYS A 121 -14.64 -7.19 -1.62
N ASP A 122 -14.08 -8.09 -2.44
CA ASP A 122 -13.51 -9.34 -1.98
C ASP A 122 -12.32 -9.10 -1.03
N VAL A 123 -11.37 -8.26 -1.41
CA VAL A 123 -10.22 -7.96 -0.56
C VAL A 123 -10.60 -7.15 0.68
N LEU A 124 -11.53 -6.18 0.59
CA LEU A 124 -12.00 -5.44 1.76
C LEU A 124 -12.73 -6.37 2.73
N GLY A 125 -13.59 -7.27 2.23
CA GLY A 125 -14.25 -8.29 3.04
C GLY A 125 -13.24 -9.19 3.76
N TYR A 126 -12.16 -9.59 3.07
CA TYR A 126 -11.06 -10.33 3.69
C TYR A 126 -10.39 -9.52 4.82
N LEU A 127 -10.05 -8.24 4.62
CA LEU A 127 -9.43 -7.39 5.64
C LEU A 127 -10.36 -7.21 6.86
N HIS A 128 -11.63 -6.90 6.63
CA HIS A 128 -12.62 -6.70 7.68
C HIS A 128 -12.94 -7.98 8.47
N SER A 129 -12.74 -9.17 7.88
CA SER A 129 -12.93 -10.46 8.56
C SER A 129 -11.76 -10.87 9.45
N ARG A 130 -10.66 -10.13 9.45
CA ARG A 130 -9.53 -10.42 10.35
C ARG A 130 -9.91 -10.18 11.81
N LYS A 131 -9.12 -10.74 12.72
CA LYS A 131 -9.31 -10.57 14.17
C LYS A 131 -7.99 -10.08 14.78
N PRO A 132 -7.91 -8.79 15.14
CA PRO A 132 -8.91 -7.73 14.95
C PRO A 132 -9.11 -7.35 13.48
N PRO A 133 -10.26 -6.74 13.11
CA PRO A 133 -10.48 -6.24 11.76
C PRO A 133 -9.41 -5.24 11.33
N ILE A 134 -9.01 -5.29 10.06
CA ILE A 134 -8.07 -4.35 9.47
C ILE A 134 -8.85 -3.37 8.60
N ILE A 135 -8.72 -2.08 8.88
CA ILE A 135 -9.32 -0.99 8.14
C ILE A 135 -8.26 -0.36 7.26
N TYR A 136 -8.49 -0.30 5.95
CA TYR A 136 -7.51 0.14 4.97
C TYR A 136 -7.36 1.68 4.92
N ARG A 137 -8.45 2.44 4.92
CA ARG A 137 -8.59 3.89 5.10
C ARG A 137 -8.07 4.81 3.99
N ASP A 138 -7.48 4.29 2.92
CA ASP A 138 -6.97 5.13 1.81
C ASP A 138 -7.23 4.48 0.44
N LEU A 139 -8.43 3.88 0.26
CA LEU A 139 -8.83 3.37 -1.04
C LEU A 139 -9.07 4.54 -1.99
N LYS A 140 -8.34 4.54 -3.09
CA LYS A 140 -8.39 5.53 -4.16
C LYS A 140 -7.72 4.97 -5.42
N PRO A 141 -8.00 5.51 -6.61
CA PRO A 141 -7.45 4.98 -7.88
C PRO A 141 -5.93 4.89 -7.95
N SER A 142 -5.20 5.76 -7.25
CA SER A 142 -3.73 5.73 -7.22
C SER A 142 -3.16 4.60 -6.35
N ASN A 143 -3.98 4.02 -5.45
CA ASN A 143 -3.59 2.90 -4.58
C ASN A 143 -4.10 1.54 -5.07
N VAL A 144 -4.68 1.48 -6.27
CA VAL A 144 -5.15 0.26 -6.91
C VAL A 144 -4.40 0.08 -8.22
N MET A 145 -3.64 -0.99 -8.35
CA MET A 145 -2.96 -1.37 -9.59
C MET A 145 -3.80 -2.35 -10.39
N LEU A 146 -3.90 -2.12 -11.69
CA LEU A 146 -4.49 -3.03 -12.67
C LEU A 146 -3.38 -3.78 -13.38
N LYS A 147 -3.39 -5.10 -13.27
CA LYS A 147 -2.47 -6.00 -13.93
C LYS A 147 -2.90 -6.29 -15.37
N PRO A 148 -1.97 -6.76 -16.25
CA PRO A 148 -2.30 -7.14 -17.63
C PRO A 148 -3.38 -8.25 -17.74
N ASP A 149 -3.49 -9.10 -16.70
CA ASP A 149 -4.50 -10.17 -16.64
C ASP A 149 -5.89 -9.71 -16.16
N GLY A 150 -6.08 -8.39 -15.98
CA GLY A 150 -7.35 -7.80 -15.51
C GLY A 150 -7.57 -7.87 -14.00
N LYS A 151 -6.63 -8.44 -13.24
CA LYS A 151 -6.69 -8.46 -11.78
C LYS A 151 -6.25 -7.14 -11.21
N ILE A 152 -6.92 -6.72 -10.14
CA ILE A 152 -6.48 -5.56 -9.36
C ILE A 152 -5.61 -5.99 -8.17
N MET A 153 -4.76 -5.08 -7.71
CA MET A 153 -3.98 -5.22 -6.49
C MET A 153 -4.07 -3.94 -5.70
N ILE A 154 -4.45 -4.01 -4.42
CA ILE A 154 -4.35 -2.87 -3.50
C ILE A 154 -2.90 -2.75 -3.07
N ILE A 155 -2.37 -1.53 -3.15
CA ILE A 155 -1.00 -1.19 -2.76
C ILE A 155 -1.04 -0.10 -1.68
N ASP A 156 0.06 0.06 -0.93
CA ASP A 156 0.24 1.10 0.09
C ASP A 156 -0.66 0.96 1.32
N PHE A 157 -0.17 0.24 2.32
CA PHE A 157 -0.82 0.00 3.60
C PHE A 157 -0.42 1.01 4.70
N GLY A 158 0.22 2.12 4.33
CA GLY A 158 0.73 3.11 5.28
C GLY A 158 -0.32 3.78 6.16
N THR A 159 -1.59 3.70 5.78
CA THR A 159 -2.73 4.21 6.56
C THR A 159 -3.54 3.10 7.21
N ALA A 160 -3.32 1.84 6.84
CA ALA A 160 -4.06 0.71 7.36
C ALA A 160 -3.82 0.51 8.87
N ARG A 161 -4.84 0.06 9.58
CA ARG A 161 -4.73 -0.24 11.00
C ARG A 161 -5.68 -1.33 11.45
N GLU A 162 -5.38 -1.93 12.60
CA GLU A 162 -6.30 -2.80 13.32
C GLU A 162 -7.38 -1.96 14.03
N PHE A 163 -8.63 -2.40 13.93
CA PHE A 163 -9.73 -1.82 14.69
C PHE A 163 -9.58 -2.14 16.18
N LYS A 164 -9.74 -1.13 17.04
CA LYS A 164 -9.64 -1.27 18.49
C LYS A 164 -10.99 -0.95 19.14
N GLU A 165 -11.70 -1.95 19.66
CA GLU A 165 -13.03 -1.79 20.25
C GLU A 165 -13.09 -0.76 21.40
N GLN A 166 -11.97 -0.54 22.11
CA GLN A 166 -11.89 0.38 23.25
C GLN A 166 -11.44 1.79 22.88
N SER A 167 -11.14 2.06 21.60
CA SER A 167 -10.73 3.40 21.17
C SER A 167 -11.95 4.20 20.71
N ILE A 168 -12.07 5.42 21.23
CA ILE A 168 -13.18 6.33 20.91
C ILE A 168 -12.86 7.13 19.63
N GLU A 169 -11.57 7.42 19.40
CA GLU A 169 -11.11 8.24 18.27
C GLU A 169 -9.83 7.68 17.63
N ASP A 170 -9.61 8.04 16.38
CA ASP A 170 -8.35 7.80 15.69
C ASP A 170 -7.29 8.79 16.18
N THR A 171 -6.06 8.29 16.35
CA THR A 171 -4.93 9.11 16.80
C THR A 171 -4.46 10.15 15.79
N LYS A 172 -4.85 10.00 14.53
CA LYS A 172 -4.51 10.92 13.42
C LYS A 172 -5.66 11.00 12.43
N CYS A 173 -5.94 12.22 11.95
CA CYS A 173 -6.78 12.44 10.78
C CYS A 173 -5.97 12.01 9.55
N LEU A 174 -6.36 10.95 8.90
CA LEU A 174 -5.69 10.41 7.71
C LEU A 174 -6.72 10.15 6.62
N GLY A 175 -6.43 10.59 5.44
CA GLY A 175 -7.26 10.35 4.26
C GLY A 175 -6.89 11.26 3.11
N THR A 176 -7.30 10.89 1.91
CA THR A 176 -7.08 11.68 0.71
C THR A 176 -8.30 12.50 0.39
N GLN A 177 -8.15 13.81 0.24
CA GLN A 177 -9.25 14.72 -0.10
C GLN A 177 -9.99 14.23 -1.36
N GLY A 178 -11.32 14.21 -1.30
CA GLY A 178 -12.17 13.69 -2.36
C GLY A 178 -12.52 12.20 -2.24
N TYR A 179 -11.75 11.43 -1.47
CA TYR A 179 -12.00 10.00 -1.23
C TYR A 179 -12.27 9.68 0.25
N ALA A 180 -11.73 10.49 1.15
CA ALA A 180 -11.81 10.27 2.59
C ALA A 180 -13.25 10.39 3.10
N ALA A 181 -13.66 9.44 3.95
CA ALA A 181 -14.94 9.46 4.64
C ALA A 181 -15.01 10.58 5.69
N PRO A 182 -16.20 11.09 6.03
CA PRO A 182 -16.35 12.21 6.97
C PRO A 182 -15.61 12.00 8.31
N GLU A 183 -15.64 10.80 8.87
CA GLU A 183 -14.96 10.47 10.12
C GLU A 183 -13.42 10.54 10.03
N GLN A 184 -12.85 10.50 8.82
CA GLN A 184 -11.40 10.62 8.62
C GLN A 184 -10.88 12.06 8.78
N TYR A 185 -11.77 13.06 8.78
CA TYR A 185 -11.41 14.48 8.98
C TYR A 185 -11.26 14.89 10.45
N GLY A 186 -11.42 13.94 11.39
CA GLY A 186 -11.22 14.16 12.82
C GLY A 186 -12.46 14.65 13.56
N GLY A 187 -12.50 14.38 14.89
CA GLY A 187 -13.61 14.78 15.76
C GLY A 187 -14.93 14.04 15.55
N HIS A 188 -14.95 13.02 14.69
CA HIS A 188 -16.16 12.27 14.31
C HIS A 188 -16.10 10.79 14.69
N GLY A 189 -15.21 10.42 15.59
CA GLY A 189 -15.07 9.04 16.09
C GLY A 189 -13.98 8.24 15.38
N GLN A 190 -14.04 6.94 15.57
CA GLN A 190 -13.07 5.98 15.06
C GLN A 190 -13.48 5.50 13.66
N THR A 191 -12.49 5.37 12.76
CA THR A 191 -12.70 4.69 11.47
C THR A 191 -12.96 3.20 11.65
N ASP A 192 -13.90 2.66 10.90
CA ASP A 192 -14.27 1.23 10.87
C ASP A 192 -14.45 0.72 9.43
N ALA A 193 -14.98 -0.47 9.26
CA ALA A 193 -15.22 -1.07 7.94
C ALA A 193 -16.07 -0.18 7.00
N ARG A 194 -16.96 0.65 7.54
CA ARG A 194 -17.81 1.57 6.75
C ARG A 194 -16.99 2.68 6.10
N THR A 195 -15.86 3.07 6.70
CA THR A 195 -14.90 4.01 6.12
C THR A 195 -14.39 3.50 4.78
N ASP A 196 -13.99 2.22 4.69
CA ASP A 196 -13.52 1.62 3.44
C ASP A 196 -14.63 1.50 2.40
N ILE A 197 -15.87 1.26 2.83
CA ILE A 197 -17.04 1.22 1.93
C ILE A 197 -17.31 2.62 1.34
N TYR A 198 -17.17 3.68 2.14
CA TYR A 198 -17.27 5.05 1.63
C TYR A 198 -16.17 5.34 0.62
N ASN A 199 -14.90 5.02 0.96
CA ASN A 199 -13.77 5.21 0.05
C ASN A 199 -13.95 4.42 -1.26
N LEU A 200 -14.49 3.19 -1.21
CA LEU A 200 -14.81 2.40 -2.39
C LEU A 200 -15.85 3.09 -3.28
N GLY A 201 -16.90 3.65 -2.67
CA GLY A 201 -17.93 4.39 -3.42
C GLY A 201 -17.41 5.68 -4.07
N ALA A 202 -16.32 6.26 -3.55
CA ALA A 202 -15.67 7.45 -4.10
C ALA A 202 -14.57 7.12 -5.13
N THR A 203 -14.16 5.83 -5.21
CA THR A 203 -13.09 5.35 -6.11
C THR A 203 -13.63 4.95 -7.47
#